data_4c44f6ac7abb7e19cf3fb3e67d7ecbb4
#
_entry.id   4c44f6ac7abb7e19cf3fb3e67d7ecbb4
#
_cell.length_a   1.000
_cell.length_b   1.000
_cell.length_c   1.000
_cell.angle_alpha   90.00
_cell.angle_beta   90.00
_cell.angle_gamma   90.00
#
_symmetry.space_group_name_H-M   'P 1'
#
loop_
_entity.id
_entity.type
_entity.pdbx_description
1 polymer ?
#
loop_
_entity_poly.entity_id
_entity_poly.type
_entity_poly.pdbx_seq_one_letter_code
_entity_poly.pdbx_strand_id
1 'polypeptide(L)'
;MIQGAQEILCSLLAGGLLAAACMDAVHSYVYNYVWWWCLPWTGILLGLPVLEAYMEDGVCRITDRFSIQQAAAVVLFVLLQQILFARMYGRADCHAFSACALVGCAWQGNLLWFLVHMLSALTLLAAVQLCRRNVTPDGKLHVPKPFIPYIVVTFWVQIPVMLYLQSGSVYIYA
;
A
#
# COMPACT_ATOMS: atom_id res chain seq x y z
N MET A 1 -20.69 -8.43 10.90
CA MET A 1 -19.59 -8.69 11.87
C MET A 1 -18.21 -8.63 11.20
N ILE A 2 -18.03 -9.18 10.02
CA ILE A 2 -16.76 -9.19 9.28
C ILE A 2 -16.36 -7.78 8.80
N GLN A 3 -17.30 -6.95 8.37
CA GLN A 3 -17.01 -5.56 7.98
C GLN A 3 -16.35 -4.76 9.10
N GLY A 4 -16.84 -4.86 10.35
CA GLY A 4 -16.19 -4.20 11.49
C GLY A 4 -14.78 -4.72 11.79
N ALA A 5 -14.54 -6.03 11.61
CA ALA A 5 -13.20 -6.60 11.74
C ALA A 5 -12.25 -6.07 10.64
N GLN A 6 -12.74 -5.93 9.41
CA GLN A 6 -11.98 -5.37 8.30
C GLN A 6 -11.59 -3.90 8.54
N GLU A 7 -12.50 -3.08 9.07
CA GLU A 7 -12.24 -1.69 9.45
C GLU A 7 -11.18 -1.57 10.55
N ILE A 8 -11.25 -2.43 11.58
CA ILE A 8 -10.26 -2.49 12.66
C ILE A 8 -8.88 -2.87 12.09
N LEU A 9 -8.79 -3.89 11.25
CA LEU A 9 -7.54 -4.33 10.65
C LEU A 9 -6.93 -3.26 9.74
N CYS A 10 -7.74 -2.58 8.94
CA CYS A 10 -7.30 -1.45 8.14
C CYS A 10 -6.76 -0.32 9.02
N SER A 11 -7.41 -0.03 10.14
CA SER A 11 -6.95 0.99 11.08
C SER A 11 -5.62 0.63 11.75
N LEU A 12 -5.43 -0.64 12.11
CA LEU A 12 -4.16 -1.14 12.66
C LEU A 12 -3.02 -1.04 11.64
N LEU A 13 -3.28 -1.43 10.39
CA LEU A 13 -2.30 -1.32 9.31
C LEU A 13 -1.97 0.14 8.97
N ALA A 14 -2.99 1.00 8.98
CA ALA A 14 -2.82 2.44 8.85
C ALA A 14 -1.90 3.01 9.93
N GLY A 15 -2.12 2.62 11.18
CA GLY A 15 -1.27 3.01 12.31
C GLY A 15 0.17 2.55 12.13
N GLY A 16 0.39 1.31 11.68
CA GLY A 16 1.71 0.77 11.38
C GLY A 16 2.43 1.52 10.25
N LEU A 17 1.73 1.80 9.15
CA LEU A 17 2.26 2.58 8.04
C LEU A 17 2.59 4.02 8.46
N LEU A 18 1.74 4.64 9.27
CA LEU A 18 1.97 5.98 9.81
C LEU A 18 3.20 6.00 10.74
N ALA A 19 3.34 4.99 11.61
CA ALA A 19 4.53 4.85 12.46
C ALA A 19 5.80 4.70 11.63
N ALA A 20 5.77 3.87 10.56
CA ALA A 20 6.89 3.73 9.63
C ALA A 20 7.24 5.07 8.96
N ALA A 21 6.22 5.82 8.51
CA ALA A 21 6.41 7.13 7.89
C ALA A 21 7.03 8.15 8.86
N CYS A 22 6.59 8.17 10.12
CA CYS A 22 7.16 9.04 11.15
C CYS A 22 8.62 8.67 11.47
N MET A 23 8.93 7.38 11.59
CA MET A 23 10.31 6.91 11.81
C MET A 23 11.21 7.30 10.65
N ASP A 24 10.77 7.09 9.41
CA ASP A 24 11.54 7.44 8.23
C ASP A 24 11.72 8.96 8.12
N ALA A 25 10.71 9.76 8.44
CA ALA A 25 10.78 11.21 8.41
C ALA A 25 11.79 11.79 9.40
N VAL A 26 11.90 11.19 10.60
CA VAL A 26 12.75 11.67 11.68
C VAL A 26 14.16 11.08 11.61
N HIS A 27 14.28 9.78 11.33
CA HIS A 27 15.54 9.04 11.44
C HIS A 27 16.08 8.59 10.08
N SER A 28 15.30 8.72 8.98
CA SER A 28 15.61 8.14 7.67
C SER A 28 15.89 6.63 7.75
N TYR A 29 15.26 5.95 8.70
CA TYR A 29 15.41 4.53 8.98
C TYR A 29 14.14 3.99 9.62
N VAL A 30 13.72 2.80 9.20
CA VAL A 30 12.57 2.08 9.77
C VAL A 30 13.02 0.73 10.28
N TYR A 31 12.71 0.45 11.52
CA TYR A 31 13.05 -0.81 12.15
C TYR A 31 12.25 -1.97 11.56
N ASN A 32 12.90 -3.11 11.35
CA ASN A 32 12.27 -4.29 10.77
C ASN A 32 11.05 -4.79 11.55
N TYR A 33 10.98 -4.56 12.87
CA TYR A 33 9.83 -4.99 13.68
C TYR A 33 8.52 -4.34 13.25
N VAL A 34 8.55 -3.14 12.66
CA VAL A 34 7.34 -2.48 12.13
C VAL A 34 6.73 -3.32 11.01
N TRP A 35 7.57 -3.85 10.12
CA TRP A 35 7.13 -4.72 9.02
C TRP A 35 6.67 -6.09 9.51
N TRP A 36 7.36 -6.67 10.50
CA TRP A 36 6.94 -7.90 11.15
C TRP A 36 5.58 -7.74 11.85
N TRP A 37 5.31 -6.55 12.42
CA TRP A 37 4.01 -6.22 12.98
C TRP A 37 2.92 -6.14 11.90
N CYS A 38 3.18 -5.52 10.76
CA CYS A 38 2.19 -5.35 9.68
C CYS A 38 1.82 -6.67 8.97
N LEU A 39 2.75 -7.62 8.86
CA LEU A 39 2.56 -8.87 8.13
C LEU A 39 1.36 -9.72 8.58
N PRO A 40 1.17 -10.06 9.88
CA PRO A 40 0.05 -10.88 10.32
C PRO A 40 -1.29 -10.21 10.05
N TRP A 41 -1.39 -8.91 10.28
CA TRP A 41 -2.64 -8.15 10.04
C TRP A 41 -3.01 -8.11 8.56
N THR A 42 -2.02 -7.99 7.68
CA THR A 42 -2.23 -8.06 6.23
C THR A 42 -2.71 -9.45 5.81
N GLY A 43 -2.12 -10.51 6.37
CA GLY A 43 -2.55 -11.89 6.11
C GLY A 43 -3.98 -12.15 6.56
N ILE A 44 -4.36 -11.67 7.74
CA ILE A 44 -5.73 -11.80 8.26
C ILE A 44 -6.70 -11.00 7.36
N LEU A 45 -6.35 -9.75 6.98
CA LEU A 45 -7.18 -8.91 6.13
C LEU A 45 -7.48 -9.58 4.77
N LEU A 46 -6.49 -10.23 4.17
CA LEU A 46 -6.66 -10.99 2.93
C LEU A 46 -7.46 -12.29 3.13
N GLY A 47 -7.39 -12.89 4.31
CA GLY A 47 -8.12 -14.12 4.64
C GLY A 47 -9.59 -13.90 4.98
N LEU A 48 -9.99 -12.72 5.43
CA LEU A 48 -11.36 -12.44 5.84
C LEU A 48 -12.41 -12.70 4.76
N PRO A 49 -12.26 -12.25 3.49
CA PRO A 49 -13.24 -12.54 2.44
C PRO A 49 -13.38 -14.03 2.12
N VAL A 50 -12.27 -14.77 2.25
CA VAL A 50 -12.27 -16.24 2.04
C VAL A 50 -13.03 -16.94 3.17
N LEU A 51 -12.82 -16.49 4.41
CA LEU A 51 -13.52 -17.01 5.58
C LEU A 51 -15.02 -16.71 5.49
N GLU A 52 -15.41 -15.52 5.04
CA GLU A 52 -16.82 -15.13 4.84
C GLU A 52 -17.50 -16.05 3.82
N ALA A 53 -16.88 -16.26 2.67
CA ALA A 53 -17.40 -17.17 1.66
C ALA A 53 -17.56 -18.61 2.19
N TYR A 54 -16.61 -19.08 2.99
CA TYR A 54 -16.70 -20.41 3.61
C TYR A 54 -17.85 -20.50 4.62
N MET A 55 -18.08 -19.45 5.41
CA MET A 55 -19.18 -19.44 6.40
C MET A 55 -20.56 -19.33 5.75
N GLU A 56 -20.68 -18.68 4.59
CA GLU A 56 -21.94 -18.54 3.87
C GLU A 56 -22.32 -19.78 3.09
N ASP A 57 -21.36 -20.36 2.34
CA ASP A 57 -21.62 -21.43 1.36
C ASP A 57 -21.15 -22.82 1.83
N GLY A 58 -20.43 -22.93 2.94
CA GLY A 58 -19.78 -24.16 3.40
C GLY A 58 -18.66 -24.66 2.47
N VAL A 59 -18.34 -23.90 1.43
CA VAL A 59 -17.32 -24.23 0.41
C VAL A 59 -16.33 -23.08 0.31
N CYS A 60 -15.05 -23.39 0.41
CA CYS A 60 -13.99 -22.40 0.24
C CYS A 60 -13.81 -22.03 -1.24
N ARG A 61 -14.60 -21.08 -1.73
CA ARG A 61 -14.50 -20.54 -3.10
C ARG A 61 -13.59 -19.31 -3.12
N ILE A 62 -12.29 -19.56 -3.05
CA ILE A 62 -11.26 -18.48 -3.14
C ILE A 62 -11.43 -17.68 -4.45
N THR A 63 -11.85 -18.35 -5.52
CA THR A 63 -11.99 -17.78 -6.88
C THR A 63 -13.12 -16.77 -7.03
N ASP A 64 -14.13 -16.79 -6.18
CA ASP A 64 -15.29 -15.89 -6.30
C ASP A 64 -15.03 -14.51 -5.66
N ARG A 65 -14.17 -14.46 -4.67
CA ARG A 65 -13.81 -13.21 -3.96
C ARG A 65 -12.48 -12.59 -4.41
N PHE A 66 -11.52 -13.44 -4.79
CA PHE A 66 -10.27 -13.00 -5.41
C PHE A 66 -10.17 -13.56 -6.81
N SER A 67 -10.19 -12.71 -7.82
CA SER A 67 -9.84 -13.19 -9.15
C SER A 67 -8.38 -13.64 -9.13
N ILE A 68 -8.09 -14.77 -9.77
CA ILE A 68 -6.71 -15.28 -9.94
C ILE A 68 -5.81 -14.16 -10.49
N GLN A 69 -6.35 -13.29 -11.33
CA GLN A 69 -5.66 -12.14 -11.88
C GLN A 69 -5.25 -11.11 -10.81
N GLN A 70 -6.12 -10.84 -9.83
CA GLN A 70 -5.78 -9.92 -8.73
C GLN A 70 -4.69 -10.49 -7.83
N ALA A 71 -4.82 -11.76 -7.46
CA ALA A 71 -3.79 -12.45 -6.68
C ALA A 71 -2.44 -12.46 -7.40
N ALA A 72 -2.44 -12.80 -8.70
CA ALA A 72 -1.25 -12.79 -9.53
C ALA A 72 -0.64 -11.38 -9.65
N ALA A 73 -1.48 -10.35 -9.81
CA ALA A 73 -1.03 -8.95 -9.87
C ALA A 73 -0.34 -8.50 -8.58
N VAL A 74 -0.89 -8.83 -7.42
CA VAL A 74 -0.27 -8.51 -6.11
C VAL A 74 1.04 -9.24 -5.94
N VAL A 75 1.06 -10.55 -6.19
CA VAL A 75 2.29 -11.36 -6.08
C VAL A 75 3.37 -10.81 -7.02
N LEU A 76 3.01 -10.54 -8.27
CA LEU A 76 3.94 -9.96 -9.25
C LEU A 76 4.47 -8.60 -8.77
N PHE A 77 3.60 -7.71 -8.29
CA PHE A 77 3.99 -6.40 -7.80
C PHE A 77 4.93 -6.50 -6.60
N VAL A 78 4.62 -7.36 -5.61
CA VAL A 78 5.46 -7.59 -4.43
C VAL A 78 6.82 -8.16 -4.83
N LEU A 79 6.86 -9.13 -5.75
CA LEU A 79 8.11 -9.69 -6.26
C LEU A 79 8.95 -8.63 -6.98
N LEU A 80 8.32 -7.80 -7.83
CA LEU A 80 9.02 -6.69 -8.49
C LEU A 80 9.60 -5.71 -7.47
N GLN A 81 8.86 -5.36 -6.40
CA GLN A 81 9.36 -4.51 -5.33
C GLN A 81 10.60 -5.13 -4.65
N GLN A 82 10.55 -6.39 -4.29
CA GLN A 82 11.62 -7.03 -3.52
C GLN A 82 12.86 -7.39 -4.36
N ILE A 83 12.70 -7.73 -5.65
CA ILE A 83 13.80 -8.20 -6.50
C ILE A 83 14.40 -7.05 -7.31
N LEU A 84 13.56 -6.25 -7.97
CA LEU A 84 14.00 -5.23 -8.91
C LEU A 84 14.19 -3.88 -8.22
N PHE A 85 13.17 -3.41 -7.52
CA PHE A 85 13.14 -2.06 -6.97
C PHE A 85 13.90 -1.92 -5.65
N ALA A 86 14.17 -3.02 -4.92
CA ALA A 86 14.99 -2.99 -3.70
C ALA A 86 16.43 -2.50 -3.94
N ARG A 87 16.90 -2.49 -5.21
CA ARG A 87 18.19 -1.92 -5.60
C ARG A 87 18.12 -0.44 -5.96
N MET A 88 16.91 0.08 -6.25
CA MET A 88 16.69 1.47 -6.68
C MET A 88 16.36 2.38 -5.49
N TYR A 89 15.50 1.92 -4.60
CA TYR A 89 15.19 2.58 -3.32
C TYR A 89 15.42 1.60 -2.18
N GLY A 90 15.35 2.03 -0.95
CA GLY A 90 15.64 1.18 0.21
C GLY A 90 14.67 -0.01 0.35
N ARG A 91 15.09 -1.06 1.05
CA ARG A 91 14.21 -2.21 1.35
C ARG A 91 12.97 -1.80 2.13
N ALA A 92 13.09 -0.81 3.02
CA ALA A 92 11.95 -0.29 3.79
C ALA A 92 10.87 0.31 2.89
N ASP A 93 11.26 1.05 1.84
CA ASP A 93 10.33 1.62 0.86
C ASP A 93 9.59 0.51 0.09
N CYS A 94 10.31 -0.54 -0.30
CA CYS A 94 9.71 -1.70 -0.97
C CYS A 94 8.70 -2.43 -0.06
N HIS A 95 8.98 -2.54 1.23
CA HIS A 95 8.03 -3.09 2.20
C HIS A 95 6.80 -2.21 2.35
N ALA A 96 6.97 -0.87 2.38
CA ALA A 96 5.84 0.07 2.42
C ALA A 96 4.94 -0.07 1.19
N PHE A 97 5.50 -0.09 -0.02
CA PHE A 97 4.74 -0.32 -1.25
C PHE A 97 4.03 -1.68 -1.25
N SER A 98 4.71 -2.73 -0.81
CA SER A 98 4.14 -4.07 -0.71
C SER A 98 2.96 -4.11 0.26
N ALA A 99 3.08 -3.48 1.43
CA ALA A 99 2.00 -3.39 2.42
C ALA A 99 0.82 -2.60 1.86
N CYS A 100 1.05 -1.46 1.20
CA CYS A 100 -0.01 -0.69 0.55
C CYS A 100 -0.72 -1.48 -0.56
N ALA A 101 0.02 -2.26 -1.36
CA ALA A 101 -0.56 -3.10 -2.40
C ALA A 101 -1.42 -4.23 -1.82
N LEU A 102 -0.98 -4.86 -0.74
CA LEU A 102 -1.73 -5.90 -0.05
C LEU A 102 -3.03 -5.35 0.57
N VAL A 103 -2.97 -4.17 1.19
CA VAL A 103 -4.18 -3.50 1.70
C VAL A 103 -5.10 -3.09 0.54
N GLY A 104 -4.54 -2.52 -0.53
CA GLY A 104 -5.31 -2.15 -1.73
C GLY A 104 -5.99 -3.34 -2.41
N CYS A 105 -5.38 -4.53 -2.36
CA CYS A 105 -5.98 -5.77 -2.86
C CYS A 105 -7.27 -6.13 -2.11
N ALA A 106 -7.30 -5.95 -0.79
CA ALA A 106 -8.50 -6.19 0.01
C ALA A 106 -9.68 -5.28 -0.41
N TRP A 107 -9.39 -4.15 -1.08
CA TRP A 107 -10.37 -3.23 -1.65
C TRP A 107 -10.44 -3.32 -3.19
N GLN A 108 -10.23 -4.51 -3.75
CA GLN A 108 -10.33 -4.77 -5.19
C GLN A 108 -9.34 -3.96 -6.06
N GLY A 109 -8.24 -3.51 -5.49
CA GLY A 109 -7.15 -2.87 -6.24
C GLY A 109 -6.54 -3.84 -7.27
N ASN A 110 -6.19 -3.33 -8.43
CA ASN A 110 -5.55 -4.08 -9.51
C ASN A 110 -4.11 -3.62 -9.74
N LEU A 111 -3.39 -4.29 -10.65
CA LEU A 111 -2.00 -3.97 -10.95
C LEU A 111 -1.83 -2.51 -11.40
N LEU A 112 -2.76 -1.99 -12.22
CA LEU A 112 -2.72 -0.60 -12.67
C LEU A 112 -2.81 0.37 -11.49
N TRP A 113 -3.68 0.07 -10.52
CA TRP A 113 -3.81 0.84 -9.30
C TRP A 113 -2.49 0.90 -8.50
N PHE A 114 -1.81 -0.25 -8.35
CA PHE A 114 -0.52 -0.30 -7.65
C PHE A 114 0.57 0.50 -8.38
N LEU A 115 0.60 0.43 -9.71
CA LEU A 115 1.54 1.21 -10.52
C LEU A 115 1.24 2.71 -10.45
N VAL A 116 -0.02 3.11 -10.49
CA VAL A 116 -0.44 4.53 -10.32
C VAL A 116 -0.04 5.04 -8.94
N HIS A 117 -0.23 4.23 -7.89
CA HIS A 117 0.21 4.58 -6.54
C HIS A 117 1.73 4.80 -6.49
N MET A 118 2.51 3.86 -7.04
CA MET A 118 3.97 3.97 -7.09
C MET A 118 4.42 5.22 -7.85
N LEU A 119 3.85 5.48 -9.02
CA LEU A 119 4.17 6.66 -9.82
C LEU A 119 3.79 7.95 -9.09
N SER A 120 2.64 8.00 -8.42
CA SER A 120 2.20 9.16 -7.64
C SER A 120 3.17 9.46 -6.49
N ALA A 121 3.64 8.45 -5.77
CA ALA A 121 4.60 8.61 -4.69
C ALA A 121 5.96 9.12 -5.21
N LEU A 122 6.44 8.58 -6.35
CA LEU A 122 7.68 9.01 -6.98
C LEU A 122 7.59 10.44 -7.51
N THR A 123 6.47 10.81 -8.13
CA THR A 123 6.27 12.18 -8.63
C THR A 123 6.18 13.19 -7.49
N LEU A 124 5.49 12.86 -6.40
CA LEU A 124 5.41 13.70 -5.21
C LEU A 124 6.79 13.89 -4.57
N LEU A 125 7.56 12.81 -4.42
CA LEU A 125 8.94 12.89 -3.94
C LEU A 125 9.79 13.79 -4.83
N ALA A 126 9.73 13.61 -6.15
CA ALA A 126 10.49 14.42 -7.11
C ALA A 126 10.10 15.91 -7.04
N ALA A 127 8.80 16.21 -6.98
CA ALA A 127 8.29 17.57 -6.86
C ALA A 127 8.81 18.27 -5.59
N VAL A 128 8.73 17.60 -4.43
CA VAL A 128 9.24 18.15 -3.17
C VAL A 128 10.76 18.33 -3.22
N GLN A 129 11.50 17.42 -3.85
CA GLN A 129 12.94 17.58 -4.01
C GLN A 129 13.31 18.76 -4.90
N LEU A 130 12.59 18.98 -5.99
CA LEU A 130 12.79 20.14 -6.87
C LEU A 130 12.49 21.46 -6.13
N CYS A 131 11.38 21.52 -5.39
CA CYS A 131 11.06 22.70 -4.58
C CYS A 131 12.16 22.99 -3.54
N ARG A 132 12.65 21.97 -2.84
CA ARG A 132 13.73 22.13 -1.86
C ARG A 132 15.04 22.58 -2.49
N ARG A 133 15.39 22.09 -3.69
CA ARG A 133 16.59 22.50 -4.41
C ARG A 133 16.59 23.97 -4.76
N ASN A 134 15.42 24.51 -5.09
CA ASN A 134 15.26 25.92 -5.42
C ASN A 134 15.38 26.83 -4.18
N VAL A 135 15.16 26.32 -2.98
CA VAL A 135 15.22 27.07 -1.72
C VAL A 135 16.60 27.03 -1.06
N THR A 136 17.38 25.97 -1.31
CA THR A 136 18.73 25.80 -0.72
C THR A 136 19.80 25.68 -1.80
N PRO A 137 20.46 26.80 -2.16
CA PRO A 137 21.51 26.79 -3.19
C PRO A 137 22.81 26.09 -2.77
N ASP A 138 23.02 25.85 -1.47
CA ASP A 138 24.22 25.20 -0.97
C ASP A 138 24.20 23.69 -1.23
N GLY A 139 24.94 23.28 -2.25
CA GLY A 139 25.06 21.92 -2.78
C GLY A 139 25.57 20.81 -1.85
N LYS A 140 25.36 20.91 -0.55
CA LYS A 140 25.72 19.90 0.44
C LYS A 140 24.49 19.15 0.89
N LEU A 141 24.02 18.12 0.16
CA LEU A 141 23.11 17.15 0.79
C LEU A 141 23.14 15.79 0.11
N HIS A 142 23.96 14.89 0.63
CA HIS A 142 23.76 13.45 0.55
C HIS A 142 23.13 12.95 1.87
N VAL A 143 22.06 13.59 2.32
CA VAL A 143 21.25 13.02 3.41
C VAL A 143 20.23 12.09 2.75
N PRO A 144 20.14 10.81 3.16
CA PRO A 144 19.09 9.92 2.70
C PRO A 144 17.75 10.62 2.95
N LYS A 145 16.94 10.77 1.90
CA LYS A 145 15.68 11.50 2.01
C LYS A 145 14.57 10.51 2.37
N PRO A 146 13.76 10.80 3.39
CA PRO A 146 12.65 9.93 3.75
C PRO A 146 11.69 9.79 2.56
N PHE A 147 11.34 8.56 2.19
CA PHE A 147 10.45 8.28 1.07
C PHE A 147 9.10 7.72 1.53
N ILE A 148 9.09 6.96 2.62
CA ILE A 148 7.86 6.31 3.13
C ILE A 148 6.72 7.31 3.41
N PRO A 149 6.96 8.53 3.95
CA PRO A 149 5.89 9.50 4.13
C PRO A 149 5.12 9.81 2.84
N TYR A 150 5.81 9.89 1.69
CA TYR A 150 5.17 10.15 0.40
C TYR A 150 4.37 8.95 -0.09
N ILE A 151 4.86 7.72 0.14
CA ILE A 151 4.15 6.48 -0.16
C ILE A 151 2.83 6.45 0.62
N VAL A 152 2.88 6.72 1.91
CA VAL A 152 1.72 6.69 2.80
C VAL A 152 0.70 7.77 2.45
N VAL A 153 1.14 9.01 2.24
CA VAL A 153 0.25 10.11 1.87
C VAL A 153 -0.47 9.84 0.54
N THR A 154 0.26 9.41 -0.49
CA THR A 154 -0.36 9.10 -1.79
C THR A 154 -1.32 7.93 -1.71
N PHE A 155 -1.03 6.92 -0.91
CA PHE A 155 -1.92 5.80 -0.67
C PHE A 155 -3.26 6.27 -0.07
N TRP A 156 -3.21 7.08 0.99
CA TRP A 156 -4.41 7.60 1.65
C TRP A 156 -5.23 8.53 0.76
N VAL A 157 -4.58 9.32 -0.09
CA VAL A 157 -5.30 10.18 -1.06
C VAL A 157 -5.98 9.35 -2.15
N GLN A 158 -5.38 8.24 -2.55
CA GLN A 158 -5.93 7.41 -3.62
C GLN A 158 -7.10 6.52 -3.20
N ILE A 159 -7.18 6.12 -1.93
CA ILE A 159 -8.29 5.29 -1.43
C ILE A 159 -9.66 5.92 -1.68
N PRO A 160 -9.93 7.17 -1.26
CA PRO A 160 -11.21 7.82 -1.54
C PRO A 160 -11.52 7.93 -3.04
N VAL A 161 -10.50 8.19 -3.86
CA VAL A 161 -10.66 8.27 -5.32
C VAL A 161 -11.08 6.90 -5.88
N MET A 162 -10.45 5.83 -5.44
CA MET A 162 -10.81 4.47 -5.85
C MET A 162 -12.25 4.12 -5.45
N LEU A 163 -12.63 4.40 -4.21
CA LEU A 163 -13.98 4.13 -3.71
C LEU A 163 -15.03 4.95 -4.48
N TYR A 164 -14.73 6.21 -4.80
CA TYR A 164 -15.61 7.06 -5.59
C TYR A 164 -15.80 6.53 -7.02
N LEU A 165 -14.73 6.11 -7.69
CA LEU A 165 -14.81 5.53 -9.03
C LEU A 165 -15.58 4.20 -9.06
N GLN A 166 -15.44 3.40 -8.02
CA GLN A 166 -16.21 2.14 -7.88
C GLN A 166 -17.71 2.42 -7.67
N SER A 167 -18.06 3.39 -6.83
CA SER A 167 -19.46 3.77 -6.60
C SER A 167 -20.12 4.38 -7.85
N GLY A 168 -19.39 5.18 -8.63
CA GLY A 168 -19.88 5.76 -9.89
C GLY A 168 -20.13 4.75 -10.99
N SER A 169 -19.37 3.64 -11.05
CA SER A 169 -19.58 2.59 -12.06
C SER A 169 -20.87 1.78 -11.85
N VAL A 170 -21.38 1.73 -10.62
CA VAL A 170 -22.66 1.03 -10.32
C VAL A 170 -23.87 1.79 -10.93
N TYR A 171 -23.79 3.12 -11.06
CA TYR A 171 -24.89 3.92 -11.64
C TYR A 171 -24.93 3.92 -13.17
N ILE A 172 -23.92 3.43 -13.86
CA ILE A 172 -23.88 3.40 -15.33
C ILE A 172 -24.52 2.12 -15.90
N TYR A 173 -24.67 1.08 -15.08
CA TYR A 173 -25.22 -0.22 -15.49
C TYR A 173 -26.61 -0.52 -14.85
N ALA A 174 -27.21 0.41 -14.15
CA ALA A 174 -28.59 0.34 -13.63
C ALA A 174 -29.54 1.16 -14.50
#